data_1cd45e32979181a56cdabecc2a21652d
#
_entry.id   1cd45e32979181a56cdabecc2a21652d
#
_cell.length_a   1.000
_cell.length_b   1.000
_cell.length_c   1.000
_cell.angle_alpha   90.00
_cell.angle_beta   90.00
_cell.angle_gamma   90.00
#
_symmetry.space_group_name_H-M   'P 1'
#
loop_
_entity.id
_entity.type
_entity.pdbx_description
1 polymer ?
#
loop_
_entity_poly.entity_id
_entity_poly.type
_entity_poly.pdbx_seq_one_letter_code
_entity_poly.pdbx_strand_id
1 'polypeptide(L)'
;MLSLLLSLTGCRRDPDLNLHRGGTKSEVQIESIQFELETYWDYEFEYGIEYDWQAEWSYGWDDEDTKLFGGELNKFESTDGFVVRGYNKGDNPNAPHQYPDLHTTISGNSFSTRFDWGIWDMLAWNNVVNPEGSPYVRIDEESTFEYITAYTNQTMHSVKYNSPYQRAFYQPEMLFSAYKRNININQSMEGFVLDSLRNVWVLKMDMKLQPVTYIYLTQIILHNNKGKISSIDGTAFISGMARTANLNTGFSGSDPVTLYYKSRMKKNIERNGELVDIIGGRVITFGICDNNPNLTRGTGVNYDDPNKHYIDMNMQFSNGNDSAFVFDVTKKVKHLFKGGVITLELDMDTISPPKKAGGSAFDAVVKDFEESEWEIEM
;
A
#
# COMPACT_ATOMS: atom_id res chain seq x y z
N MET A 1 -45.29 -67.90 -20.88
CA MET A 1 -44.43 -67.61 -19.73
C MET A 1 -43.70 -66.35 -20.07
N LEU A 2 -44.24 -65.25 -19.70
CA LEU A 2 -43.71 -63.93 -20.07
C LEU A 2 -42.95 -63.38 -18.85
N SER A 3 -41.64 -63.34 -18.96
CA SER A 3 -40.76 -62.81 -17.92
C SER A 3 -40.75 -61.28 -18.02
N LEU A 4 -41.36 -60.65 -17.06
CA LEU A 4 -41.38 -59.19 -16.94
C LEU A 4 -40.06 -58.72 -16.33
N LEU A 5 -39.12 -58.29 -17.17
CA LEU A 5 -37.97 -57.57 -16.75
C LEU A 5 -38.38 -56.17 -16.28
N LEU A 6 -38.59 -56.02 -15.01
CA LEU A 6 -38.66 -54.71 -14.36
C LEU A 6 -37.25 -54.13 -14.41
N SER A 7 -37.01 -53.27 -15.39
CA SER A 7 -35.90 -52.31 -15.32
C SER A 7 -36.16 -51.34 -14.15
N LEU A 8 -35.57 -51.63 -13.02
CA LEU A 8 -35.36 -50.63 -11.98
C LEU A 8 -34.41 -49.59 -12.55
N THR A 9 -35.00 -48.63 -13.25
CA THR A 9 -34.35 -47.35 -13.33
C THR A 9 -34.30 -46.82 -11.91
N GLY A 10 -33.26 -47.19 -11.20
CA GLY A 10 -32.97 -46.53 -9.95
C GLY A 10 -32.86 -45.06 -10.28
N CYS A 11 -33.78 -44.26 -9.74
CA CYS A 11 -33.50 -42.87 -9.56
C CYS A 11 -32.11 -42.82 -8.98
N ARG A 12 -31.12 -42.40 -9.77
CA ARG A 12 -29.90 -41.91 -9.19
C ARG A 12 -30.39 -40.85 -8.22
N ARG A 13 -30.34 -41.17 -6.95
CA ARG A 13 -30.40 -40.16 -5.94
C ARG A 13 -29.37 -39.12 -6.37
N ASP A 14 -29.82 -37.90 -6.54
CA ASP A 14 -28.91 -36.79 -6.52
C ASP A 14 -27.94 -37.03 -5.38
N PRO A 15 -26.65 -36.83 -5.61
CA PRO A 15 -25.67 -36.99 -4.54
C PRO A 15 -26.28 -36.37 -3.31
N ASP A 16 -26.32 -37.11 -2.22
CA ASP A 16 -26.94 -36.68 -0.96
C ASP A 16 -26.21 -35.38 -0.54
N LEU A 17 -26.62 -34.29 -1.17
CA LEU A 17 -26.46 -32.96 -0.62
C LEU A 17 -27.21 -33.05 0.69
N ASN A 18 -26.52 -33.31 1.78
CA ASN A 18 -27.13 -33.42 3.11
C ASN A 18 -27.64 -32.05 3.57
N LEU A 19 -28.48 -31.47 2.70
CA LEU A 19 -29.07 -30.12 2.84
C LEU A 19 -29.98 -29.99 4.03
N HIS A 20 -30.36 -31.13 4.66
CA HIS A 20 -31.40 -31.15 5.68
C HIS A 20 -30.96 -31.65 7.04
N ARG A 21 -29.70 -31.99 7.19
CA ARG A 21 -29.17 -32.42 8.50
C ARG A 21 -28.15 -31.40 8.97
N GLY A 22 -28.58 -30.57 9.91
CA GLY A 22 -27.69 -29.59 10.54
C GLY A 22 -26.34 -30.22 10.92
N GLY A 23 -25.27 -29.60 10.53
CA GLY A 23 -23.91 -29.97 10.88
C GLY A 23 -23.12 -30.79 9.86
N THR A 24 -23.66 -31.05 8.67
CA THR A 24 -22.87 -31.65 7.59
C THR A 24 -22.18 -30.55 6.77
N LYS A 25 -20.86 -30.69 6.66
CA LYS A 25 -20.07 -29.82 5.78
C LYS A 25 -20.62 -29.89 4.36
N SER A 26 -20.77 -28.75 3.71
CA SER A 26 -21.19 -28.71 2.30
C SER A 26 -20.12 -29.37 1.43
N GLU A 27 -20.53 -30.13 0.44
CA GLU A 27 -19.63 -30.64 -0.59
C GLU A 27 -19.32 -29.58 -1.65
N VAL A 28 -19.58 -28.33 -1.32
CA VAL A 28 -19.29 -27.19 -2.18
C VAL A 28 -17.83 -26.83 -2.05
N GLN A 29 -17.19 -26.73 -3.19
CA GLN A 29 -15.80 -26.35 -3.27
C GLN A 29 -15.67 -25.06 -4.08
N ILE A 30 -14.95 -24.08 -3.52
CA ILE A 30 -14.53 -22.93 -4.28
C ILE A 30 -13.20 -23.26 -4.93
N GLU A 31 -13.21 -23.41 -6.25
CA GLU A 31 -12.02 -23.59 -7.05
C GLU A 31 -11.52 -22.26 -7.58
N SER A 32 -10.21 -22.09 -7.52
CA SER A 32 -9.50 -20.93 -8.06
C SER A 32 -10.07 -19.57 -7.67
N ILE A 33 -9.75 -19.14 -6.46
CA ILE A 33 -9.74 -17.70 -6.20
C ILE A 33 -8.54 -17.16 -6.97
N GLN A 34 -8.78 -16.37 -8.02
CA GLN A 34 -7.71 -15.70 -8.74
C GLN A 34 -7.51 -14.31 -8.14
N PHE A 35 -6.26 -14.02 -7.79
CA PHE A 35 -5.87 -12.72 -7.28
C PHE A 35 -5.22 -11.91 -8.40
N GLU A 36 -5.80 -10.76 -8.70
CA GLU A 36 -5.22 -9.77 -9.61
C GLU A 36 -4.71 -8.59 -8.81
N LEU A 37 -3.50 -8.13 -9.14
CA LEU A 37 -2.89 -6.95 -8.54
C LEU A 37 -3.13 -5.75 -9.44
N GLU A 38 -3.76 -4.71 -8.90
CA GLU A 38 -3.85 -3.43 -9.58
C GLU A 38 -2.53 -2.66 -9.44
N THR A 39 -2.13 -2.00 -10.53
CA THR A 39 -0.93 -1.18 -10.52
C THR A 39 -1.22 0.21 -9.95
N TYR A 40 -0.23 0.80 -9.29
CA TYR A 40 -0.33 2.09 -8.62
C TYR A 40 -0.61 3.28 -9.49
N TRP A 41 -0.14 3.21 -10.70
CA TRP A 41 0.03 4.37 -11.55
C TRP A 41 -1.13 4.57 -12.51
N ASP A 42 -2.22 3.92 -12.22
CA ASP A 42 -3.47 4.03 -13.01
C ASP A 42 -4.28 5.27 -12.58
N TYR A 43 -3.58 6.41 -12.46
CA TYR A 43 -4.19 7.70 -12.14
C TYR A 43 -5.23 8.13 -13.17
N GLU A 44 -5.04 7.74 -14.42
CA GLU A 44 -5.96 8.04 -15.51
C GLU A 44 -7.35 7.47 -15.23
N PHE A 45 -7.43 6.24 -14.73
CA PHE A 45 -8.70 5.62 -14.40
C PHE A 45 -9.37 6.22 -13.17
N GLU A 46 -8.58 6.68 -12.19
CA GLU A 46 -9.14 7.18 -10.94
C GLU A 46 -9.54 8.65 -11.00
N TYR A 47 -8.85 9.45 -11.80
CA TYR A 47 -9.03 10.91 -11.80
C TYR A 47 -9.44 11.47 -13.17
N GLY A 48 -9.37 10.66 -14.23
CA GLY A 48 -9.55 11.14 -15.60
C GLY A 48 -8.48 12.15 -16.02
N ILE A 49 -7.32 12.11 -15.34
CA ILE A 49 -6.16 12.97 -15.60
C ILE A 49 -4.98 12.05 -15.86
N GLU A 50 -4.39 12.17 -17.02
CA GLU A 50 -3.14 11.49 -17.33
C GLU A 50 -2.03 12.02 -16.41
N TYR A 51 -1.41 11.13 -15.63
CA TYR A 51 -0.29 11.45 -14.77
C TYR A 51 0.95 10.71 -15.27
N ASP A 52 1.84 11.44 -15.91
CA ASP A 52 3.12 10.90 -16.39
C ASP A 52 4.20 11.08 -15.32
N TRP A 53 4.24 10.15 -14.37
CA TRP A 53 5.25 10.14 -13.31
C TRP A 53 6.67 9.97 -13.86
N GLN A 54 6.85 9.36 -15.04
CA GLN A 54 8.17 9.17 -15.66
C GLN A 54 8.71 10.50 -16.18
N ALA A 55 7.85 11.33 -16.75
CA ALA A 55 8.23 12.69 -17.15
C ALA A 55 8.61 13.58 -15.95
N GLU A 56 7.97 13.36 -14.80
CA GLU A 56 8.23 14.10 -13.57
C GLU A 56 9.54 13.65 -12.87
N TRP A 57 9.96 12.39 -13.08
CA TRP A 57 11.08 11.79 -12.37
C TRP A 57 12.42 12.04 -13.04
N SER A 58 13.15 13.05 -12.60
CA SER A 58 14.46 13.46 -13.17
C SER A 58 15.65 12.73 -12.56
N TYR A 59 15.50 12.12 -11.39
CA TYR A 59 16.59 11.43 -10.66
C TYR A 59 17.13 10.20 -11.44
N GLY A 60 16.29 9.59 -12.27
CA GLY A 60 16.59 8.33 -12.94
C GLY A 60 16.55 7.13 -11.98
N TRP A 61 16.96 5.94 -12.46
CA TRP A 61 17.01 4.73 -11.66
C TRP A 61 18.12 3.80 -12.13
N ASP A 62 18.85 3.22 -11.18
CA ASP A 62 19.91 2.26 -11.45
C ASP A 62 19.86 1.06 -10.48
N ASP A 63 20.71 0.05 -10.71
CA ASP A 63 20.74 -1.17 -9.90
C ASP A 63 21.10 -0.93 -8.42
N GLU A 64 21.83 0.16 -8.11
CA GLU A 64 22.13 0.53 -6.72
C GLU A 64 20.87 1.08 -6.04
N ASP A 65 20.04 1.83 -6.77
CA ASP A 65 18.77 2.34 -6.26
C ASP A 65 17.82 1.19 -5.95
N THR A 66 17.73 0.18 -6.84
CA THR A 66 16.93 -1.02 -6.60
C THR A 66 17.34 -1.72 -5.30
N LYS A 67 18.63 -1.86 -5.06
CA LYS A 67 19.15 -2.48 -3.81
C LYS A 67 18.90 -1.59 -2.59
N LEU A 68 19.11 -0.28 -2.74
CA LEU A 68 19.02 0.67 -1.63
C LEU A 68 17.59 0.87 -1.17
N PHE A 69 16.66 1.02 -2.12
CA PHE A 69 15.27 1.39 -1.86
C PHE A 69 14.34 0.17 -1.77
N GLY A 70 14.87 -1.04 -1.97
CA GLY A 70 14.14 -2.28 -1.75
C GLY A 70 13.07 -2.55 -2.81
N GLY A 71 13.39 -2.34 -4.08
CA GLY A 71 12.52 -2.63 -5.20
C GLY A 71 12.74 -1.71 -6.38
N GLU A 72 12.12 -2.03 -7.49
CA GLU A 72 12.12 -1.17 -8.65
C GLU A 72 11.21 0.05 -8.44
N LEU A 73 11.51 1.11 -9.15
CA LEU A 73 10.91 2.43 -9.13
C LEU A 73 9.43 2.46 -8.71
N ASN A 74 8.57 1.97 -9.57
CA ASN A 74 7.11 1.92 -9.37
C ASN A 74 6.58 0.49 -9.47
N LYS A 75 7.46 -0.49 -9.65
CA LYS A 75 7.02 -1.87 -9.78
C LYS A 75 6.77 -2.46 -8.42
N PHE A 76 5.71 -3.20 -8.39
CA PHE A 76 5.36 -4.10 -7.32
C PHE A 76 5.82 -5.51 -7.72
N GLU A 77 6.68 -6.09 -6.92
CA GLU A 77 6.98 -7.51 -7.07
C GLU A 77 5.85 -8.30 -6.43
N SER A 78 5.18 -9.11 -7.24
CA SER A 78 4.18 -10.04 -6.74
C SER A 78 4.85 -10.95 -5.70
N THR A 79 4.41 -10.87 -4.46
CA THR A 79 4.85 -11.80 -3.43
C THR A 79 4.21 -13.16 -3.71
N ASP A 80 5.00 -14.23 -3.53
CA ASP A 80 4.47 -15.58 -3.61
C ASP A 80 3.56 -15.84 -2.42
N GLY A 81 2.25 -15.76 -2.67
CA GLY A 81 1.25 -16.18 -1.71
C GLY A 81 0.40 -15.08 -1.12
N PHE A 82 -0.69 -15.52 -0.52
CA PHE A 82 -1.72 -14.67 0.07
C PHE A 82 -2.21 -15.27 1.38
N VAL A 83 -2.61 -14.42 2.30
CA VAL A 83 -3.39 -14.80 3.47
C VAL A 83 -4.86 -14.64 3.12
N VAL A 84 -5.65 -15.66 3.40
CA VAL A 84 -7.08 -15.68 3.11
C VAL A 84 -7.83 -15.96 4.40
N ARG A 85 -8.84 -15.13 4.66
CA ARG A 85 -9.79 -15.31 5.76
C ARG A 85 -11.21 -15.36 5.25
N GLY A 86 -11.99 -16.27 5.79
CA GLY A 86 -13.41 -16.41 5.49
C GLY A 86 -14.20 -16.46 6.78
N TYR A 87 -15.34 -15.78 6.78
CA TYR A 87 -16.23 -15.62 7.92
C TYR A 87 -17.62 -16.09 7.53
N ASN A 88 -18.09 -17.15 8.18
CA ASN A 88 -19.44 -17.67 7.97
C ASN A 88 -20.45 -16.96 8.89
N LYS A 89 -21.44 -16.32 8.30
CA LYS A 89 -22.51 -15.60 8.99
C LYS A 89 -23.75 -16.48 9.25
N GLY A 90 -23.69 -17.75 8.89
CA GLY A 90 -24.88 -18.60 8.84
C GLY A 90 -25.91 -18.04 7.85
N ASP A 91 -27.16 -17.98 8.27
CA ASP A 91 -28.27 -17.45 7.44
C ASP A 91 -28.50 -15.94 7.63
N ASN A 92 -27.74 -15.28 8.51
CA ASN A 92 -27.93 -13.86 8.82
C ASN A 92 -26.85 -12.99 8.18
N PRO A 93 -27.14 -12.25 7.10
CA PRO A 93 -26.16 -11.40 6.43
C PRO A 93 -25.60 -10.28 7.31
N ASN A 94 -26.26 -9.97 8.42
CA ASN A 94 -25.85 -8.92 9.36
C ASN A 94 -25.24 -9.48 10.65
N ALA A 95 -24.95 -10.78 10.69
CA ALA A 95 -24.29 -11.35 11.86
C ALA A 95 -22.89 -10.74 12.03
N PRO A 96 -22.50 -10.36 13.25
CA PRO A 96 -21.17 -9.87 13.51
C PRO A 96 -20.13 -10.99 13.36
N HIS A 97 -18.96 -10.65 12.82
CA HIS A 97 -17.84 -11.59 12.70
C HIS A 97 -16.88 -11.40 13.85
N GLN A 98 -16.67 -12.42 14.63
CA GLN A 98 -15.70 -12.37 15.72
C GLN A 98 -14.38 -13.07 15.33
N TYR A 99 -14.50 -14.25 14.71
CA TYR A 99 -13.34 -15.05 14.31
C TYR A 99 -13.56 -15.63 12.93
N PRO A 100 -12.47 -15.79 12.14
CA PRO A 100 -12.59 -16.44 10.84
C PRO A 100 -12.82 -17.95 10.98
N ASP A 101 -13.78 -18.48 10.22
CA ASP A 101 -14.00 -19.93 10.07
C ASP A 101 -12.96 -20.55 9.13
N LEU A 102 -12.42 -19.75 8.23
CA LEU A 102 -11.31 -20.07 7.34
C LEU A 102 -10.17 -19.11 7.60
N HIS A 103 -8.99 -19.65 7.94
CA HIS A 103 -7.75 -18.88 8.03
C HIS A 103 -6.63 -19.71 7.40
N THR A 104 -6.11 -19.28 6.28
CA THR A 104 -5.05 -19.99 5.57
C THR A 104 -4.10 -19.04 4.86
N THR A 105 -2.86 -19.50 4.71
CA THR A 105 -1.87 -18.86 3.84
C THR A 105 -1.62 -19.79 2.67
N ILE A 106 -1.70 -19.27 1.48
CA ILE A 106 -1.52 -20.01 0.23
C ILE A 106 -0.24 -19.56 -0.46
N SER A 107 0.40 -20.47 -1.18
CA SER A 107 1.47 -20.14 -2.14
C SER A 107 0.87 -20.05 -3.54
N GLY A 108 1.37 -19.11 -4.34
CA GLY A 108 0.82 -18.83 -5.66
C GLY A 108 -0.45 -17.98 -5.61
N ASN A 109 -1.17 -17.91 -6.71
CA ASN A 109 -2.28 -16.98 -6.93
C ASN A 109 -3.68 -17.62 -6.93
N SER A 110 -3.78 -18.89 -6.56
CA SER A 110 -5.05 -19.59 -6.50
C SER A 110 -5.09 -20.63 -5.39
N PHE A 111 -6.26 -20.88 -4.85
CA PHE A 111 -6.47 -21.96 -3.92
C PHE A 111 -7.89 -22.53 -4.04
N SER A 112 -8.07 -23.73 -3.51
CA SER A 112 -9.35 -24.44 -3.53
C SER A 112 -9.59 -25.02 -2.14
N THR A 113 -10.79 -24.83 -1.59
CA THR A 113 -11.19 -25.36 -0.29
C THR A 113 -12.69 -25.60 -0.24
N ARG A 114 -13.13 -26.27 0.81
CA ARG A 114 -14.55 -26.53 1.08
C ARG A 114 -15.13 -25.49 2.01
N PHE A 115 -16.39 -25.16 1.78
CA PHE A 115 -17.13 -24.22 2.58
C PHE A 115 -18.38 -24.89 3.14
N ASP A 116 -18.71 -24.55 4.36
CA ASP A 116 -19.98 -24.88 4.96
C ASP A 116 -21.11 -23.98 4.40
N TRP A 117 -22.35 -24.42 4.52
CA TRP A 117 -23.50 -23.63 4.13
C TRP A 117 -23.58 -22.33 4.92
N GLY A 118 -24.01 -21.29 4.27
CA GLY A 118 -24.18 -19.99 4.89
C GLY A 118 -23.81 -18.82 3.98
N ILE A 119 -23.86 -17.65 4.54
CA ILE A 119 -23.41 -16.41 3.92
C ILE A 119 -21.99 -16.15 4.39
N TRP A 120 -21.07 -16.00 3.45
CA TRP A 120 -19.66 -15.80 3.73
C TRP A 120 -19.18 -14.41 3.37
N ASP A 121 -18.32 -13.85 4.19
CA ASP A 121 -17.48 -12.74 3.81
C ASP A 121 -16.02 -13.21 3.73
N MET A 122 -15.33 -12.79 2.67
CA MET A 122 -13.94 -13.16 2.41
C MET A 122 -13.05 -11.93 2.39
N LEU A 123 -11.88 -12.06 2.98
CA LEU A 123 -10.81 -11.07 2.95
C LEU A 123 -9.51 -11.77 2.57
N ALA A 124 -8.75 -11.14 1.68
CA ALA A 124 -7.44 -11.62 1.32
C ALA A 124 -6.44 -10.47 1.25
N TRP A 125 -5.19 -10.74 1.53
CA TRP A 125 -4.08 -9.81 1.35
C TRP A 125 -2.81 -10.58 0.96
N ASN A 126 -1.86 -9.89 0.31
CA ASN A 126 -0.61 -10.50 -0.07
C ASN A 126 0.24 -10.86 1.15
N ASN A 127 0.98 -11.95 1.05
CA ASN A 127 1.97 -12.29 2.06
C ASN A 127 3.09 -11.25 2.04
N VAL A 128 3.28 -10.58 3.19
CA VAL A 128 4.29 -9.53 3.30
C VAL A 128 5.63 -10.16 3.66
N VAL A 129 6.63 -9.93 2.83
CA VAL A 129 7.98 -10.44 3.01
C VAL A 129 8.95 -9.26 3.07
N ASN A 130 9.83 -9.29 4.07
CA ASN A 130 10.93 -8.35 4.16
C ASN A 130 12.24 -9.12 3.97
N PRO A 131 13.01 -8.87 2.90
CA PRO A 131 14.25 -9.57 2.63
C PRO A 131 15.34 -9.30 3.68
N GLU A 132 15.24 -8.21 4.43
CA GLU A 132 16.19 -7.84 5.48
C GLU A 132 15.83 -8.44 6.86
N GLY A 133 14.71 -9.15 6.98
CA GLY A 133 14.29 -9.75 8.25
C GLY A 133 12.78 -9.90 8.41
N SER A 134 12.29 -9.66 9.62
CA SER A 134 10.83 -9.68 9.86
C SER A 134 10.16 -8.46 9.22
N PRO A 135 8.95 -8.61 8.65
CA PRO A 135 8.18 -7.49 8.11
C PRO A 135 7.96 -6.38 9.12
N TYR A 136 8.02 -5.14 8.66
CA TYR A 136 7.69 -3.96 9.47
C TYR A 136 6.19 -3.76 9.59
N VAL A 137 5.43 -4.20 8.57
CA VAL A 137 3.98 -4.25 8.65
C VAL A 137 3.55 -5.34 9.63
N ARG A 138 2.63 -4.98 10.50
CA ARG A 138 1.90 -5.90 11.36
C ARG A 138 0.42 -5.81 11.04
N ILE A 139 -0.26 -6.93 11.13
CA ILE A 139 -1.71 -6.99 10.94
C ILE A 139 -2.31 -7.41 12.26
N ASP A 140 -3.31 -6.65 12.72
CA ASP A 140 -4.10 -7.01 13.87
C ASP A 140 -5.07 -8.14 13.48
N GLU A 141 -4.58 -9.35 13.66
CA GLU A 141 -5.28 -10.57 13.28
C GLU A 141 -6.36 -10.98 14.26
N GLU A 142 -6.39 -10.41 15.45
CA GLU A 142 -7.40 -10.67 16.47
C GLU A 142 -8.66 -9.84 16.28
N SER A 143 -8.61 -8.84 15.39
CA SER A 143 -9.75 -7.99 15.07
C SER A 143 -10.82 -8.71 14.24
N THR A 144 -12.05 -8.23 14.38
CA THR A 144 -13.16 -8.68 13.53
C THR A 144 -12.93 -8.27 12.07
N PHE A 145 -13.69 -8.85 11.16
CA PHE A 145 -13.59 -8.57 9.72
C PHE A 145 -13.60 -7.06 9.41
N GLU A 146 -14.44 -6.28 10.10
CA GLU A 146 -14.58 -4.84 9.88
C GLU A 146 -13.38 -4.03 10.36
N TYR A 147 -12.62 -4.55 11.30
CA TYR A 147 -11.55 -3.83 12.02
C TYR A 147 -10.15 -4.36 11.76
N ILE A 148 -9.99 -5.35 10.86
CA ILE A 148 -8.66 -5.86 10.53
C ILE A 148 -7.80 -4.72 9.97
N THR A 149 -6.76 -4.39 10.71
CA THR A 149 -5.94 -3.20 10.47
C THR A 149 -4.48 -3.60 10.32
N ALA A 150 -3.86 -3.11 9.26
CA ALA A 150 -2.42 -3.14 9.11
C ALA A 150 -1.81 -1.89 9.74
N TYR A 151 -0.65 -2.02 10.35
CA TYR A 151 0.08 -0.91 10.95
C TYR A 151 1.59 -1.08 10.83
N THR A 152 2.32 0.02 10.84
CA THR A 152 3.79 -0.02 10.82
C THR A 152 4.37 0.13 12.22
N ASN A 153 5.56 -0.46 12.40
CA ASN A 153 6.27 -0.47 13.68
C ASN A 153 7.16 0.76 13.85
N GLN A 154 7.33 1.16 15.10
CA GLN A 154 8.26 2.21 15.48
C GLN A 154 9.71 1.77 15.25
N THR A 155 10.54 2.69 14.73
CA THR A 155 11.97 2.48 14.57
C THR A 155 12.75 2.88 15.82
N MET A 156 14.04 2.52 15.86
CA MET A 156 15.02 3.04 16.83
C MET A 156 15.58 4.41 16.40
N HIS A 157 15.30 4.86 15.16
CA HIS A 157 15.74 6.18 14.69
C HIS A 157 14.95 7.28 15.40
N SER A 158 15.65 8.28 15.88
CA SER A 158 15.04 9.51 16.38
C SER A 158 14.82 10.48 15.24
N VAL A 159 13.64 11.08 15.18
CA VAL A 159 13.42 12.24 14.31
C VAL A 159 14.28 13.38 14.80
N LYS A 160 15.22 13.83 13.98
CA LYS A 160 16.23 14.82 14.37
C LYS A 160 15.69 16.25 14.39
N TYR A 161 14.62 16.53 13.69
CA TYR A 161 14.17 17.89 13.41
C TYR A 161 12.68 18.07 13.67
N ASN A 162 12.27 19.29 13.89
CA ASN A 162 10.98 19.84 14.31
C ASN A 162 9.69 19.25 13.68
N SER A 163 9.66 17.95 13.45
CA SER A 163 8.40 17.28 13.11
C SER A 163 7.47 17.33 14.33
N PRO A 164 6.20 17.73 14.18
CA PRO A 164 5.21 17.62 15.25
C PRO A 164 5.00 16.15 15.68
N TYR A 165 5.42 15.20 14.82
CA TYR A 165 5.32 13.75 15.05
C TYR A 165 6.70 13.19 15.36
N GLN A 166 7.13 13.31 16.61
CA GLN A 166 8.51 13.08 17.06
C GLN A 166 9.00 11.62 16.99
N ARG A 167 8.12 10.65 16.76
CA ARG A 167 8.50 9.25 16.68
C ARG A 167 8.66 8.83 15.22
N ALA A 168 9.81 8.23 14.92
CA ALA A 168 10.03 7.64 13.61
C ALA A 168 9.50 6.21 13.55
N PHE A 169 8.87 5.88 12.44
CA PHE A 169 8.36 4.55 12.12
C PHE A 169 9.03 4.03 10.86
N TYR A 170 9.13 2.73 10.73
CA TYR A 170 9.52 2.12 9.47
C TYR A 170 8.44 2.37 8.42
N GLN A 171 8.86 2.55 7.17
CA GLN A 171 7.93 2.49 6.06
C GLN A 171 7.32 1.07 6.00
N PRO A 172 6.02 0.93 5.72
CA PRO A 172 5.42 -0.38 5.52
C PRO A 172 5.97 -1.01 4.24
N GLU A 173 5.94 -2.32 4.17
CA GLU A 173 6.08 -3.03 2.90
C GLU A 173 4.84 -2.83 2.04
N MET A 174 4.95 -3.24 0.78
CA MET A 174 3.86 -3.20 -0.17
C MET A 174 2.73 -4.14 0.25
N LEU A 175 1.56 -3.58 0.46
CA LEU A 175 0.39 -4.30 0.93
C LEU A 175 -0.80 -4.05 0.01
N PHE A 176 -1.44 -5.15 -0.38
CA PHE A 176 -2.64 -5.17 -1.19
C PHE A 176 -3.70 -6.02 -0.49
N SER A 177 -4.94 -5.65 -0.61
CA SER A 177 -6.04 -6.44 -0.07
C SER A 177 -7.22 -6.49 -1.03
N ALA A 178 -8.03 -7.50 -0.86
CA ALA A 178 -9.32 -7.65 -1.52
C ALA A 178 -10.34 -8.20 -0.54
N TYR A 179 -11.58 -7.78 -0.68
CA TYR A 179 -12.68 -8.36 0.09
C TYR A 179 -13.87 -8.67 -0.81
N LYS A 180 -14.66 -9.64 -0.40
CA LYS A 180 -15.93 -9.97 -1.04
C LYS A 180 -16.93 -10.33 0.04
N ARG A 181 -18.07 -9.66 0.03
CA ARG A 181 -19.12 -9.83 1.03
C ARG A 181 -20.31 -10.58 0.49
N ASN A 182 -21.04 -11.20 1.41
CA ASN A 182 -22.32 -11.82 1.13
C ASN A 182 -22.28 -12.90 0.02
N ILE A 183 -21.22 -13.70 0.04
CA ILE A 183 -21.12 -14.88 -0.82
C ILE A 183 -22.11 -15.90 -0.28
N ASN A 184 -23.19 -16.13 -1.02
CA ASN A 184 -24.26 -16.99 -0.58
C ASN A 184 -24.03 -18.43 -1.04
N ILE A 185 -23.69 -19.29 -0.11
CA ILE A 185 -23.52 -20.73 -0.33
C ILE A 185 -24.72 -21.44 0.24
N ASN A 186 -25.76 -21.59 -0.58
CA ASN A 186 -27.03 -22.17 -0.17
C ASN A 186 -27.57 -23.15 -1.21
N GLN A 187 -28.75 -23.64 -0.95
CA GLN A 187 -29.44 -24.66 -1.78
C GLN A 187 -29.69 -24.21 -3.23
N SER A 188 -29.74 -22.90 -3.53
CA SER A 188 -30.00 -22.44 -4.89
C SER A 188 -28.83 -22.73 -5.83
N MET A 189 -27.60 -22.90 -5.28
CA MET A 189 -26.37 -23.20 -6.02
C MET A 189 -26.14 -22.25 -7.21
N GLU A 190 -26.61 -21.01 -7.09
CA GLU A 190 -26.46 -20.01 -8.12
C GLU A 190 -24.98 -19.70 -8.36
N GLY A 191 -24.54 -19.78 -9.63
CA GLY A 191 -23.15 -19.57 -10.03
C GLY A 191 -22.24 -20.79 -9.84
N PHE A 192 -22.74 -21.89 -9.24
CA PHE A 192 -21.98 -23.12 -9.12
C PHE A 192 -22.08 -24.00 -10.35
N VAL A 193 -21.03 -24.70 -10.66
CA VAL A 193 -20.93 -25.70 -11.75
C VAL A 193 -20.55 -27.06 -11.15
N LEU A 194 -21.28 -28.10 -11.52
CA LEU A 194 -20.96 -29.45 -11.07
C LEU A 194 -19.71 -29.97 -11.82
N ASP A 195 -18.66 -30.23 -11.07
CA ASP A 195 -17.55 -31.06 -11.56
C ASP A 195 -17.93 -32.53 -11.44
N SER A 196 -18.33 -33.11 -12.55
CA SER A 196 -18.82 -34.50 -12.58
C SER A 196 -17.73 -35.54 -12.32
N LEU A 197 -16.45 -35.20 -12.51
CA LEU A 197 -15.33 -36.12 -12.26
C LEU A 197 -15.07 -36.26 -10.77
N ARG A 198 -15.14 -35.18 -10.04
CA ARG A 198 -14.94 -35.15 -8.58
C ARG A 198 -16.23 -35.24 -7.81
N ASN A 199 -17.38 -35.12 -8.48
CA ASN A 199 -18.71 -35.08 -7.90
C ASN A 199 -18.85 -33.98 -6.83
N VAL A 200 -18.32 -32.79 -7.13
CA VAL A 200 -18.39 -31.60 -6.26
C VAL A 200 -18.94 -30.41 -7.04
N TRP A 201 -19.63 -29.54 -6.32
CA TRP A 201 -20.06 -28.26 -6.87
C TRP A 201 -18.95 -27.23 -6.71
N VAL A 202 -18.65 -26.50 -7.76
CA VAL A 202 -17.55 -25.55 -7.83
C VAL A 202 -18.09 -24.15 -8.09
N LEU A 203 -17.75 -23.21 -7.23
CA LEU A 203 -17.90 -21.78 -7.48
C LEU A 203 -16.52 -21.20 -7.80
N LYS A 204 -16.40 -20.59 -8.98
CA LYS A 204 -15.21 -19.81 -9.33
C LYS A 204 -15.39 -18.39 -8.82
N MET A 205 -14.40 -17.89 -8.13
CA MET A 205 -14.44 -16.55 -7.56
C MET A 205 -13.11 -15.84 -7.79
N ASP A 206 -13.19 -14.68 -8.40
CA ASP A 206 -12.05 -13.80 -8.60
C ASP A 206 -12.04 -12.73 -7.51
N MET A 207 -10.85 -12.46 -6.98
CA MET A 207 -10.61 -11.40 -6.02
C MET A 207 -9.50 -10.50 -6.55
N LYS A 208 -9.85 -9.26 -6.88
CA LYS A 208 -8.90 -8.27 -7.36
C LYS A 208 -8.34 -7.50 -6.17
N LEU A 209 -7.03 -7.65 -5.92
CA LEU A 209 -6.38 -6.94 -4.84
C LEU A 209 -6.10 -5.49 -5.24
N GLN A 210 -6.44 -4.60 -4.33
CA GLN A 210 -6.18 -3.17 -4.46
C GLN A 210 -5.07 -2.74 -3.49
N PRO A 211 -4.26 -1.74 -3.83
CA PRO A 211 -3.22 -1.25 -2.95
C PRO A 211 -3.81 -0.65 -1.66
N VAL A 212 -3.20 -1.01 -0.55
CA VAL A 212 -3.43 -0.43 0.78
C VAL A 212 -2.29 0.52 1.15
N THR A 213 -1.17 0.35 0.48
CA THR A 213 0.02 1.20 0.61
C THR A 213 0.34 1.88 -0.71
N TYR A 214 0.96 3.05 -0.63
CA TYR A 214 1.25 3.92 -1.78
C TYR A 214 2.72 4.29 -1.81
N ILE A 215 3.28 4.48 -3.01
CA ILE A 215 4.67 4.88 -3.21
C ILE A 215 4.74 6.39 -3.46
N TYR A 216 5.58 7.06 -2.71
CA TYR A 216 6.06 8.39 -3.07
C TYR A 216 7.51 8.30 -3.50
N LEU A 217 7.83 8.90 -4.64
CA LEU A 217 9.16 9.15 -5.11
C LEU A 217 9.52 10.59 -4.77
N THR A 218 10.54 10.78 -3.97
CA THR A 218 10.97 12.11 -3.54
C THR A 218 12.23 12.49 -4.28
N GLN A 219 12.27 13.67 -4.88
CA GLN A 219 13.48 14.20 -5.49
C GLN A 219 13.69 15.67 -5.10
N ILE A 220 14.91 15.99 -4.70
CA ILE A 220 15.34 17.34 -4.40
C ILE A 220 16.44 17.71 -5.40
N ILE A 221 16.16 18.66 -6.27
CA ILE A 221 17.01 19.10 -7.35
C ILE A 221 17.83 20.30 -6.84
N LEU A 222 19.12 20.15 -6.85
CA LEU A 222 20.07 21.17 -6.39
C LEU A 222 20.65 21.90 -7.59
N HIS A 223 20.06 23.06 -7.93
CA HIS A 223 20.60 23.95 -8.95
C HIS A 223 21.84 24.66 -8.43
N ASN A 224 22.80 24.90 -9.29
CA ASN A 224 24.01 25.65 -8.98
C ASN A 224 24.80 25.07 -7.78
N ASN A 225 24.71 23.77 -7.52
CA ASN A 225 25.38 23.18 -6.34
C ASN A 225 26.90 23.37 -6.38
N LYS A 226 27.55 23.18 -7.54
CA LYS A 226 29.01 23.38 -7.71
C LYS A 226 29.84 22.74 -6.59
N GLY A 227 29.33 21.61 -6.04
CA GLY A 227 29.96 20.90 -4.92
C GLY A 227 29.73 21.53 -3.55
N LYS A 228 28.84 22.51 -3.40
CA LYS A 228 28.52 23.16 -2.11
C LYS A 228 27.94 22.14 -1.13
N ILE A 229 26.95 21.33 -1.56
CA ILE A 229 26.58 20.10 -0.86
C ILE A 229 27.47 18.98 -1.36
N SER A 230 28.24 18.38 -0.47
CA SER A 230 29.22 17.33 -0.79
C SER A 230 28.62 15.94 -0.68
N SER A 231 27.73 15.70 0.29
CA SER A 231 27.08 14.43 0.57
C SER A 231 25.80 14.61 1.40
N ILE A 232 25.09 13.51 1.59
CA ILE A 232 23.98 13.36 2.53
C ILE A 232 24.27 12.19 3.46
N ASP A 233 23.58 12.08 4.59
CA ASP A 233 23.75 10.96 5.51
C ASP A 233 22.99 9.67 5.04
N GLY A 234 22.32 9.73 3.90
CA GLY A 234 21.61 8.60 3.29
C GLY A 234 20.25 8.31 3.91
N THR A 235 19.78 9.17 4.80
CA THR A 235 18.51 9.03 5.48
C THR A 235 17.61 10.24 5.25
N ALA A 236 16.31 10.01 5.16
CA ALA A 236 15.31 11.04 5.10
C ALA A 236 14.05 10.62 5.87
N PHE A 237 13.24 11.59 6.16
CA PHE A 237 11.98 11.39 6.87
C PHE A 237 10.84 12.11 6.13
N ILE A 238 9.66 11.50 6.14
CA ILE A 238 8.43 12.17 5.72
C ILE A 238 7.41 12.11 6.86
N SER A 239 6.87 13.26 7.27
CA SER A 239 5.96 13.36 8.40
C SER A 239 4.50 13.50 8.00
N GLY A 240 3.60 13.24 8.95
CA GLY A 240 2.15 13.38 8.78
C GLY A 240 1.48 12.25 8.02
N MET A 241 2.19 11.16 7.76
CA MET A 241 1.63 10.01 7.05
C MET A 241 0.85 9.12 8.01
N ALA A 242 -0.19 8.44 7.51
CA ALA A 242 -0.98 7.52 8.30
C ALA A 242 -0.15 6.33 8.79
N ARG A 243 -0.31 5.99 10.08
CA ARG A 243 0.35 4.82 10.68
C ARG A 243 -0.32 3.51 10.29
N THR A 244 -1.62 3.54 10.00
CA THR A 244 -2.46 2.34 9.85
C THR A 244 -3.35 2.43 8.63
N ALA A 245 -3.80 1.27 8.15
CA ALA A 245 -4.89 1.17 7.19
C ALA A 245 -5.75 -0.05 7.46
N ASN A 246 -7.05 0.06 7.24
CA ASN A 246 -7.99 -1.02 7.35
C ASN A 246 -7.95 -1.89 6.07
N LEU A 247 -7.78 -3.20 6.21
CA LEU A 247 -7.62 -4.11 5.08
C LEU A 247 -8.93 -4.36 4.31
N ASN A 248 -10.05 -4.21 4.98
CA ASN A 248 -11.36 -4.41 4.35
C ASN A 248 -11.75 -3.20 3.49
N THR A 249 -11.55 -1.99 4.00
CA THR A 249 -11.97 -0.76 3.33
C THR A 249 -10.86 -0.04 2.60
N GLY A 250 -9.60 -0.31 2.93
CA GLY A 250 -8.44 0.45 2.49
C GLY A 250 -8.35 1.85 3.13
N PHE A 251 -9.23 2.17 4.09
CA PHE A 251 -9.22 3.46 4.78
C PHE A 251 -7.96 3.62 5.62
N SER A 252 -7.26 4.71 5.43
CA SER A 252 -6.13 5.09 6.29
C SER A 252 -6.63 5.52 7.66
N GLY A 253 -5.85 5.22 8.69
CA GLY A 253 -6.18 5.63 10.06
C GLY A 253 -5.90 7.11 10.31
N SER A 254 -6.31 7.57 11.50
CA SER A 254 -6.21 8.97 11.93
C SER A 254 -4.95 9.29 12.74
N ASP A 255 -4.05 8.33 12.94
CA ASP A 255 -2.82 8.49 13.74
C ASP A 255 -1.63 8.85 12.83
N PRO A 256 -1.22 10.15 12.78
CA PRO A 256 -0.13 10.58 11.94
C PRO A 256 1.23 10.22 12.54
N VAL A 257 2.15 9.78 11.70
CA VAL A 257 3.51 9.41 12.07
C VAL A 257 4.54 10.02 11.12
N THR A 258 5.80 9.96 11.52
CA THR A 258 6.94 10.25 10.66
C THR A 258 7.57 8.95 10.18
N LEU A 259 7.67 8.77 8.87
CA LEU A 259 8.27 7.59 8.28
C LEU A 259 9.73 7.85 7.95
N TYR A 260 10.57 6.88 8.31
CA TYR A 260 11.98 6.83 7.94
C TYR A 260 12.13 6.13 6.59
N TYR A 261 12.94 6.70 5.70
CA TYR A 261 13.31 6.06 4.44
C TYR A 261 14.75 6.39 4.03
N LYS A 262 15.29 5.58 3.10
CA LYS A 262 16.62 5.75 2.56
C LYS A 262 16.61 6.79 1.43
N SER A 263 17.68 7.56 1.31
CA SER A 263 17.90 8.54 0.24
C SER A 263 19.31 8.44 -0.32
N ARG A 264 19.49 8.84 -1.59
CA ARG A 264 20.78 8.83 -2.27
C ARG A 264 20.94 10.06 -3.14
N MET A 265 22.15 10.62 -3.17
CA MET A 265 22.52 11.75 -4.01
C MET A 265 23.22 11.27 -5.28
N LYS A 266 22.74 11.73 -6.44
CA LYS A 266 23.40 11.61 -7.74
C LYS A 266 23.90 12.99 -8.16
N LYS A 267 25.09 13.03 -8.75
CA LYS A 267 25.74 14.27 -9.16
C LYS A 267 25.81 14.39 -10.67
N ASN A 268 25.79 15.65 -11.16
CA ASN A 268 25.93 15.98 -12.55
C ASN A 268 24.89 15.28 -13.47
N ILE A 269 23.65 15.26 -13.04
CA ILE A 269 22.54 14.77 -13.85
C ILE A 269 22.14 15.87 -14.83
N GLU A 270 22.05 15.51 -16.11
CA GLU A 270 21.58 16.45 -17.14
C GLU A 270 20.04 16.56 -17.06
N ARG A 271 19.57 17.79 -16.85
CA ARG A 271 18.14 18.12 -16.83
C ARG A 271 17.92 19.42 -17.58
N ASN A 272 17.13 19.38 -18.64
CA ASN A 272 16.80 20.58 -19.45
C ASN A 272 18.02 21.38 -19.93
N GLY A 273 19.14 20.71 -20.22
CA GLY A 273 20.39 21.36 -20.64
C GLY A 273 21.23 21.94 -19.52
N GLU A 274 20.86 21.73 -18.27
CA GLU A 274 21.60 22.10 -17.07
C GLU A 274 22.14 20.85 -16.35
N LEU A 275 23.34 20.94 -15.75
CA LEU A 275 23.87 19.92 -14.87
C LEU A 275 23.47 20.23 -13.44
N VAL A 276 22.67 19.36 -12.86
CA VAL A 276 22.17 19.46 -11.49
C VAL A 276 22.60 18.27 -10.67
N ASP A 277 22.63 18.43 -9.35
CA ASP A 277 22.73 17.29 -8.43
C ASP A 277 21.32 17.00 -7.90
N ILE A 278 20.97 15.71 -7.77
CA ILE A 278 19.62 15.31 -7.34
C ILE A 278 19.72 14.34 -6.18
N ILE A 279 18.97 14.62 -5.11
CA ILE A 279 18.78 13.69 -3.99
C ILE A 279 17.46 12.98 -4.21
N GLY A 280 17.51 11.68 -4.41
CA GLY A 280 16.33 10.85 -4.64
C GLY A 280 16.04 9.90 -3.48
N GLY A 281 14.77 9.51 -3.34
CA GLY A 281 14.32 8.52 -2.38
C GLY A 281 13.00 7.90 -2.79
N ARG A 282 12.71 6.72 -2.25
CA ARG A 282 11.44 6.02 -2.42
C ARG A 282 10.89 5.69 -1.04
N VAL A 283 9.67 6.10 -0.77
CA VAL A 283 9.00 5.81 0.48
C VAL A 283 7.64 5.19 0.23
N ILE A 284 7.32 4.16 1.00
CA ILE A 284 6.02 3.49 1.00
C ILE A 284 5.25 3.95 2.24
N THR A 285 3.96 4.23 2.08
CA THR A 285 3.12 4.76 3.16
C THR A 285 1.73 4.14 3.11
N PHE A 286 0.96 4.23 4.19
CA PHE A 286 -0.48 4.01 4.18
C PHE A 286 -1.27 5.25 3.68
N GLY A 287 -0.60 6.21 3.06
CA GLY A 287 -1.20 7.45 2.58
C GLY A 287 -1.36 8.50 3.67
N ILE A 288 -2.21 9.49 3.40
CA ILE A 288 -2.58 10.53 4.37
C ILE A 288 -3.67 10.03 5.33
N CYS A 289 -3.76 10.66 6.51
CA CYS A 289 -4.75 10.26 7.51
C CYS A 289 -6.19 10.41 6.99
N ASP A 290 -7.06 9.51 7.46
CA ASP A 290 -8.50 9.50 7.15
C ASP A 290 -8.84 9.50 5.64
N ASN A 291 -7.92 9.02 4.81
CA ASN A 291 -8.15 8.91 3.38
C ASN A 291 -8.85 7.60 3.02
N ASN A 292 -9.92 7.70 2.22
CA ASN A 292 -10.64 6.55 1.67
C ASN A 292 -10.25 6.31 0.20
N PRO A 293 -9.45 5.29 -0.12
CA PRO A 293 -8.97 5.04 -1.47
C PRO A 293 -10.08 4.59 -2.45
N ASN A 294 -11.24 4.15 -1.92
CA ASN A 294 -12.35 3.71 -2.76
C ASN A 294 -13.24 4.87 -3.24
N LEU A 295 -12.97 6.09 -2.80
CA LEU A 295 -13.70 7.26 -3.24
C LEU A 295 -12.96 7.97 -4.38
N THR A 296 -13.72 8.59 -5.26
CA THR A 296 -13.17 9.36 -6.37
C THR A 296 -12.54 10.68 -5.88
N ARG A 297 -11.77 11.33 -6.75
CA ARG A 297 -11.14 12.62 -6.46
C ARG A 297 -12.14 13.62 -5.86
N GLY A 298 -11.71 14.28 -4.80
CA GLY A 298 -12.53 15.26 -4.08
C GLY A 298 -13.48 14.68 -3.04
N THR A 299 -13.63 13.36 -2.97
CA THR A 299 -14.50 12.70 -2.00
C THR A 299 -13.76 11.74 -1.05
N GLY A 300 -12.53 11.33 -1.40
CA GLY A 300 -11.72 10.41 -0.59
C GLY A 300 -10.62 11.11 0.21
N VAL A 301 -10.31 12.36 -0.11
CA VAL A 301 -9.26 13.12 0.57
C VAL A 301 -9.89 14.04 1.60
N ASN A 302 -9.42 13.96 2.83
CA ASN A 302 -9.76 14.94 3.85
C ASN A 302 -8.88 16.19 3.67
N TYR A 303 -9.35 17.15 2.89
CA TYR A 303 -8.64 18.40 2.66
C TYR A 303 -8.57 19.30 3.90
N ASP A 304 -9.46 19.08 4.88
CA ASP A 304 -9.47 19.79 6.14
C ASP A 304 -8.54 19.15 7.18
N ASP A 305 -7.87 18.05 6.81
CA ASP A 305 -6.89 17.41 7.67
C ASP A 305 -5.84 18.44 8.13
N PRO A 306 -5.71 18.67 9.44
CA PRO A 306 -4.76 19.63 9.97
C PRO A 306 -3.31 19.15 9.90
N ASN A 307 -3.09 17.91 9.53
CA ASN A 307 -1.75 17.34 9.48
C ASN A 307 -0.89 18.09 8.47
N LYS A 308 0.35 18.33 8.89
CA LYS A 308 1.39 18.89 8.05
C LYS A 308 2.34 17.80 7.62
N HIS A 309 2.77 17.89 6.36
CA HIS A 309 3.70 16.93 5.76
C HIS A 309 5.02 17.64 5.49
N TYR A 310 6.09 17.12 6.10
CA TYR A 310 7.44 17.65 5.92
C TYR A 310 8.35 16.54 5.43
N ILE A 311 9.25 16.88 4.51
CA ILE A 311 10.43 16.05 4.23
C ILE A 311 11.60 16.69 4.97
N ASP A 312 12.28 15.91 5.78
CA ASP A 312 13.49 16.35 6.46
C ASP A 312 14.67 15.42 6.20
N MET A 313 15.84 16.02 6.06
CA MET A 313 17.09 15.31 5.88
C MET A 313 18.29 16.14 6.28
N ASN A 314 19.42 15.48 6.46
CA ASN A 314 20.68 16.13 6.76
C ASN A 314 21.56 16.17 5.51
N MET A 315 22.07 17.36 5.18
CA MET A 315 23.00 17.58 4.08
C MET A 315 24.33 18.09 4.59
N GLN A 316 25.43 17.53 4.10
CA GLN A 316 26.77 17.92 4.44
C GLN A 316 27.32 18.91 3.41
N PHE A 317 27.78 20.04 3.88
CA PHE A 317 28.48 21.03 3.04
C PHE A 317 29.94 20.67 2.82
N SER A 318 30.54 21.20 1.75
CA SER A 318 31.94 20.99 1.42
C SER A 318 32.94 21.53 2.48
N ASN A 319 32.48 22.42 3.36
CA ASN A 319 33.27 22.89 4.51
C ASN A 319 33.24 21.93 5.71
N GLY A 320 32.62 20.74 5.56
CA GLY A 320 32.52 19.72 6.59
C GLY A 320 31.44 19.95 7.65
N ASN A 321 30.60 20.98 7.50
CA ASN A 321 29.48 21.22 8.41
C ASN A 321 28.19 20.60 7.84
N ASP A 322 27.38 20.09 8.73
CA ASP A 322 26.07 19.55 8.40
C ASP A 322 24.98 20.59 8.63
N SER A 323 23.92 20.49 7.86
CA SER A 323 22.71 21.27 8.09
C SER A 323 21.47 20.42 7.84
N ALA A 324 20.48 20.59 8.70
CA ALA A 324 19.15 20.03 8.50
C ALA A 324 18.36 20.86 7.52
N PHE A 325 17.71 20.20 6.59
CA PHE A 325 16.77 20.79 5.65
C PHE A 325 15.37 20.22 5.91
N VAL A 326 14.43 21.11 6.13
CA VAL A 326 13.03 20.77 6.37
C VAL A 326 12.17 21.44 5.32
N PHE A 327 11.45 20.65 4.52
CA PHE A 327 10.62 21.11 3.41
C PHE A 327 9.17 20.88 3.72
N ASP A 328 8.33 21.91 3.67
CA ASP A 328 6.87 21.75 3.71
C ASP A 328 6.38 21.22 2.36
N VAL A 329 5.92 19.98 2.36
CA VAL A 329 5.37 19.30 1.18
C VAL A 329 3.87 19.05 1.30
N THR A 330 3.22 19.73 2.24
CA THR A 330 1.81 19.49 2.59
C THR A 330 0.88 19.56 1.38
N LYS A 331 1.00 20.60 0.56
CA LYS A 331 0.15 20.76 -0.63
C LYS A 331 0.41 19.64 -1.65
N LYS A 332 1.69 19.28 -1.89
CA LYS A 332 2.08 18.23 -2.83
C LYS A 332 1.56 16.86 -2.41
N VAL A 333 1.75 16.50 -1.14
CA VAL A 333 1.25 15.23 -0.59
C VAL A 333 -0.27 15.16 -0.66
N LYS A 334 -0.98 16.23 -0.31
CA LYS A 334 -2.45 16.25 -0.40
C LYS A 334 -2.96 16.17 -1.84
N HIS A 335 -2.24 16.73 -2.80
CA HIS A 335 -2.56 16.57 -4.22
C HIS A 335 -2.31 15.14 -4.70
N LEU A 336 -1.25 14.51 -4.23
CA LEU A 336 -0.81 13.16 -4.60
C LEU A 336 -1.18 12.12 -3.52
N PHE A 337 -2.37 12.17 -2.96
CA PHE A 337 -2.75 11.38 -1.78
C PHE A 337 -2.67 9.86 -1.94
N LYS A 338 -2.59 9.35 -3.16
CA LYS A 338 -2.34 7.94 -3.49
C LYS A 338 -0.92 7.66 -3.98
N GLY A 339 0.03 8.52 -3.67
CA GLY A 339 1.41 8.39 -4.13
C GLY A 339 1.70 9.20 -5.38
N GLY A 340 2.95 9.28 -5.76
CA GLY A 340 3.41 10.04 -6.92
C GLY A 340 4.82 10.61 -6.73
N VAL A 341 5.21 11.56 -7.55
CA VAL A 341 6.53 12.21 -7.49
C VAL A 341 6.44 13.54 -6.76
N ILE A 342 7.20 13.67 -5.67
CA ILE A 342 7.36 14.92 -4.93
C ILE A 342 8.68 15.56 -5.37
N THR A 343 8.60 16.60 -6.18
CA THR A 343 9.76 17.34 -6.65
C THR A 343 9.94 18.62 -5.84
N LEU A 344 11.15 18.81 -5.34
CA LEU A 344 11.61 20.03 -4.68
C LEU A 344 12.82 20.57 -5.44
N GLU A 345 12.92 21.88 -5.57
CA GLU A 345 14.04 22.53 -6.25
C GLU A 345 14.71 23.54 -5.32
N LEU A 346 16.02 23.48 -5.24
CA LEU A 346 16.84 24.38 -4.44
C LEU A 346 17.88 25.07 -5.31
N ASP A 347 17.88 26.40 -5.31
CA ASP A 347 19.00 27.16 -5.86
C ASP A 347 20.09 27.33 -4.80
N MET A 348 21.18 26.59 -4.94
CA MET A 348 22.26 26.59 -4.00
C MET A 348 23.05 27.91 -3.97
N ASP A 349 22.93 28.78 -4.96
CA ASP A 349 23.52 30.10 -4.89
C ASP A 349 22.88 30.99 -3.81
N THR A 350 21.63 30.73 -3.45
CA THR A 350 20.91 31.44 -2.39
C THR A 350 21.19 30.91 -0.99
N ILE A 351 21.78 29.72 -0.85
CA ILE A 351 22.02 29.05 0.43
C ILE A 351 23.48 29.25 0.85
N SER A 352 23.71 29.85 1.99
CA SER A 352 25.02 30.00 2.57
C SER A 352 25.42 28.78 3.41
N PRO A 353 26.66 28.24 3.24
CA PRO A 353 27.13 27.18 4.11
C PRO A 353 27.12 27.63 5.58
N PRO A 354 26.70 26.74 6.51
CA PRO A 354 26.75 27.06 7.92
C PRO A 354 28.18 27.40 8.36
N LYS A 355 28.33 28.47 9.14
CA LYS A 355 29.59 28.80 9.72
C LYS A 355 29.89 27.80 10.83
N LYS A 356 31.17 27.42 10.99
CA LYS A 356 31.61 26.55 12.08
C LYS A 356 31.27 27.24 13.40
N ALA A 357 30.18 26.79 14.03
CA ALA A 357 29.75 27.37 15.29
C ALA A 357 30.76 26.94 16.39
N GLY A 358 31.21 27.88 17.15
CA GLY A 358 31.69 27.57 18.49
C GLY A 358 30.48 27.16 19.32
N GLY A 359 30.04 25.91 19.22
CA GLY A 359 29.25 25.26 20.25
C GLY A 359 27.73 25.32 20.19
N SER A 360 27.04 25.56 19.05
CA SER A 360 25.65 25.21 18.93
C SER A 360 25.22 25.09 17.45
N ALA A 361 24.51 24.00 17.13
CA ALA A 361 23.99 23.74 15.82
C ALA A 361 22.93 24.80 15.45
N PHE A 362 23.10 25.43 14.28
CA PHE A 362 22.07 26.28 13.69
C PHE A 362 21.21 25.45 12.76
N ASP A 363 19.93 25.38 13.07
CA ASP A 363 18.91 24.82 12.19
C ASP A 363 18.63 25.82 11.07
N ALA A 364 18.94 25.49 9.83
CA ALA A 364 18.46 26.22 8.68
C ALA A 364 17.04 25.73 8.38
N VAL A 365 16.06 26.42 8.94
CA VAL A 365 14.68 26.26 8.51
C VAL A 365 14.52 27.05 7.22
N VAL A 366 14.42 26.37 6.09
CA VAL A 366 14.04 27.00 4.84
C VAL A 366 12.55 27.28 4.90
N LYS A 367 12.20 28.48 5.40
CA LYS A 367 10.85 29.02 5.33
C LYS A 367 10.70 29.73 4.00
N ASP A 368 9.61 29.42 3.34
CA ASP A 368 9.12 30.01 2.10
C ASP A 368 9.87 29.62 0.83
N PHE A 369 9.35 28.56 0.20
CA PHE A 369 9.41 28.41 -1.23
C PHE A 369 8.31 29.29 -1.84
N GLU A 370 8.68 30.34 -2.55
CA GLU A 370 7.76 30.98 -3.48
C GLU A 370 7.43 29.96 -4.56
N GLU A 371 6.21 29.45 -4.53
CA GLU A 371 5.66 28.60 -5.55
C GLU A 371 5.56 29.43 -6.84
N SER A 372 6.22 28.98 -7.90
CA SER A 372 5.77 29.34 -9.24
C SER A 372 4.38 28.72 -9.42
N GLU A 373 3.34 29.53 -9.29
CA GLU A 373 1.96 29.14 -9.56
C GLU A 373 1.86 28.69 -11.01
N TRP A 374 1.78 27.38 -11.22
CA TRP A 374 1.22 26.85 -12.44
C TRP A 374 -0.30 26.83 -12.26
N GLU A 375 -0.96 27.93 -12.60
CA GLU A 375 -2.38 27.93 -12.85
C GLU A 375 -2.64 27.02 -14.05
N ILE A 376 -3.17 25.85 -13.81
CA ILE A 376 -3.85 25.07 -14.85
C ILE A 376 -5.23 25.70 -14.96
N GLU A 377 -5.41 26.58 -15.95
CA GLU A 377 -6.75 26.98 -16.40
C GLU A 377 -7.50 25.72 -16.85
N MET A 378 -8.67 25.49 -16.23
CA MET A 378 -9.62 24.45 -16.61
C MET A 378 -10.46 24.91 -17.78
#